data_caa734f477707d313c69ba733fbc3491
#
_entry.id   caa734f477707d313c69ba733fbc3491
#
_cell.length_a   1.000
_cell.length_b   1.000
_cell.length_c   1.000
_cell.angle_alpha   90.00
_cell.angle_beta   90.00
_cell.angle_gamma   90.00
#
_symmetry.space_group_name_H-M   'P 1'
#
loop_
_entity.id
_entity.type
_entity.pdbx_description
1 polymer ?
#
loop_
_entity_poly.entity_id
_entity_poly.type
_entity_poly.pdbx_seq_one_letter_code
_entity_poly.pdbx_strand_id
1 'polypeptide(L)'
;LQEDAQGICITSYQGGHVEFFKYMIDLLRAGGGENIKVFGGGGGVIVPSEIKELHAYGVTRIYAPEDGVHMGLQGMINEVVQNADYSLDGEKAKPEEVLAALQAGDLRKLARVITLLENGVAPQLKEPLLKAAAALTVPVLGITGTGGAGKSSLTDEIVRRFRLDQDNNVKIALVSIDPSRKRTGGALLGDRIRMNAIEHPNIYMRSLATRDTGSEISAALPEVIAACKLSGFDLVIVETSGIGQGNAAIVPYVDLSLYVMTPEFGAASQLEKIDMLDFADFVAINKFDRKGAEDALRDVRKQYQRNRELFTTQTDEM
;
A
#
# COMPACT_ATOMS: atom_id res chain seq x y z
N LEU A 1 2.00 11.93 0.62
CA LEU A 1 0.69 12.30 0.07
C LEU A 1 -0.24 11.09 -0.04
N GLN A 2 0.13 10.05 -0.76
CA GLN A 2 -0.71 8.85 -0.99
C GLN A 2 -1.01 8.05 0.29
N GLU A 3 -0.09 8.03 1.24
CA GLU A 3 -0.29 7.41 2.57
C GLU A 3 -1.04 8.31 3.56
N ASP A 4 -1.44 9.51 3.14
CA ASP A 4 -2.11 10.51 3.98
C ASP A 4 -1.38 10.79 5.31
N ALA A 5 -0.05 10.83 5.26
CA ALA A 5 0.78 11.11 6.43
C ALA A 5 0.44 12.48 7.02
N GLN A 6 0.38 12.59 8.35
CA GLN A 6 0.11 13.85 9.06
C GLN A 6 1.40 14.63 9.36
N GLY A 7 2.54 13.93 9.42
CA GLY A 7 3.84 14.54 9.68
C GLY A 7 4.97 13.83 8.92
N ILE A 8 6.01 14.58 8.59
CA ILE A 8 7.25 14.11 7.98
C ILE A 8 8.40 14.55 8.86
N CYS A 9 9.23 13.60 9.31
CA CYS A 9 10.40 13.87 10.12
C CYS A 9 11.67 13.54 9.31
N ILE A 10 12.60 14.49 9.20
CA ILE A 10 13.82 14.35 8.42
C ILE A 10 15.03 14.74 9.24
N THR A 11 16.12 13.99 9.07
CA THR A 11 17.43 14.35 9.61
C THR A 11 18.36 14.72 8.46
N SER A 12 19.12 15.81 8.61
CA SER A 12 20.14 16.24 7.66
C SER A 12 21.42 16.63 8.38
N TYR A 13 22.52 15.99 8.00
CA TYR A 13 23.86 16.25 8.52
C TYR A 13 24.82 16.81 7.46
N GLN A 14 24.31 17.19 6.29
CA GLN A 14 25.09 17.68 5.15
C GLN A 14 24.58 19.04 4.69
N GLY A 15 25.38 19.76 3.90
CA GLY A 15 24.95 20.99 3.24
C GLY A 15 23.79 20.77 2.26
N GLY A 16 23.12 21.87 1.85
CA GLY A 16 21.97 21.81 0.94
C GLY A 16 20.62 21.55 1.63
N HIS A 17 20.60 21.52 2.97
CA HIS A 17 19.39 21.26 3.74
C HIS A 17 18.33 22.37 3.58
N VAL A 18 18.73 23.63 3.41
CA VAL A 18 17.80 24.74 3.22
C VAL A 18 16.99 24.57 1.94
N GLU A 19 17.69 24.31 0.83
CA GLU A 19 17.08 24.06 -0.47
C GLU A 19 16.20 22.80 -0.46
N PHE A 20 16.68 21.73 0.19
CA PHE A 20 15.95 20.48 0.29
C PHE A 20 14.64 20.63 1.06
N PHE A 21 14.64 21.27 2.22
CA PHE A 21 13.42 21.50 2.98
C PHE A 21 12.44 22.41 2.23
N LYS A 22 12.92 23.48 1.59
CA LYS A 22 12.07 24.36 0.77
C LYS A 22 11.45 23.61 -0.40
N TYR A 23 12.25 22.86 -1.13
CA TYR A 23 11.77 22.03 -2.25
C TYR A 23 10.68 21.04 -1.80
N MET A 24 10.85 20.39 -0.65
CA MET A 24 9.84 19.51 -0.10
C MET A 24 8.54 20.24 0.24
N ILE A 25 8.62 21.41 0.89
CA ILE A 25 7.45 22.23 1.18
C ILE A 25 6.72 22.61 -0.13
N ASP A 26 7.46 22.97 -1.17
CA ASP A 26 6.87 23.31 -2.47
C ASP A 26 6.19 22.11 -3.13
N LEU A 27 6.80 20.92 -3.07
CA LEU A 27 6.17 19.69 -3.55
C LEU A 27 4.89 19.34 -2.76
N LEU A 28 4.90 19.52 -1.44
CA LEU A 28 3.71 19.31 -0.62
C LEU A 28 2.59 20.28 -1.00
N ARG A 29 2.90 21.57 -1.18
CA ARG A 29 1.94 22.57 -1.65
C ARG A 29 1.37 22.24 -3.02
N ALA A 30 2.24 21.90 -3.97
CA ALA A 30 1.83 21.52 -5.32
C ALA A 30 0.93 20.26 -5.34
N GLY A 31 1.13 19.35 -4.39
CA GLY A 31 0.36 18.12 -4.24
C GLY A 31 -0.85 18.22 -3.30
N GLY A 32 -1.23 19.41 -2.81
CA GLY A 32 -2.36 19.59 -1.88
C GLY A 32 -2.08 19.03 -0.48
N GLY A 33 -0.82 19.04 -0.04
CA GLY A 33 -0.36 18.53 1.25
C GLY A 33 0.05 19.63 2.24
N GLU A 34 -0.48 20.84 2.14
CA GLU A 34 -0.11 22.00 2.98
C GLU A 34 -0.35 21.75 4.48
N ASN A 35 -1.27 20.85 4.81
CA ASN A 35 -1.58 20.48 6.19
C ASN A 35 -0.57 19.50 6.80
N ILE A 36 0.28 18.86 6.00
CA ILE A 36 1.30 17.92 6.47
C ILE A 36 2.39 18.68 7.19
N LYS A 37 2.67 18.32 8.45
CA LYS A 37 3.67 18.95 9.28
C LYS A 37 5.06 18.45 8.94
N VAL A 38 6.03 19.36 8.78
CA VAL A 38 7.41 19.00 8.45
C VAL A 38 8.31 19.34 9.64
N PHE A 39 9.02 18.33 10.10
CA PHE A 39 9.95 18.42 11.22
C PHE A 39 11.35 18.05 10.75
N GLY A 40 12.34 18.71 11.30
CA GLY A 40 13.73 18.43 10.95
C GLY A 40 14.69 18.50 12.12
N GLY A 41 15.88 17.97 11.91
CA GLY A 41 17.02 18.09 12.80
C GLY A 41 18.31 17.76 12.07
N GLY A 42 19.43 18.24 12.58
CA GLY A 42 20.73 18.06 11.92
C GLY A 42 21.93 18.15 12.84
N GLY A 43 21.76 17.89 14.14
CA GLY A 43 22.87 17.83 15.11
C GLY A 43 23.74 19.10 15.15
N GLY A 44 23.15 20.27 14.88
CA GLY A 44 23.88 21.56 14.87
C GLY A 44 24.43 21.99 13.51
N VAL A 45 24.24 21.20 12.46
CA VAL A 45 24.63 21.58 11.08
C VAL A 45 23.73 22.69 10.55
N ILE A 46 22.45 22.72 10.95
CA ILE A 46 21.49 23.77 10.58
C ILE A 46 21.66 24.91 11.59
N VAL A 47 22.16 26.04 11.13
CA VAL A 47 22.46 27.18 12.02
C VAL A 47 21.19 27.99 12.35
N PRO A 48 21.17 28.76 13.45
CA PRO A 48 19.99 29.47 13.92
C PRO A 48 19.33 30.42 12.90
N SER A 49 20.12 31.04 12.01
CA SER A 49 19.58 31.87 10.92
C SER A 49 18.81 31.06 9.90
N GLU A 50 19.30 29.89 9.53
CA GLU A 50 18.64 28.96 8.60
C GLU A 50 17.39 28.34 9.23
N ILE A 51 17.41 28.03 10.53
CA ILE A 51 16.21 27.58 11.26
C ILE A 51 15.09 28.61 11.16
N LYS A 52 15.40 29.90 11.38
CA LYS A 52 14.43 30.99 11.25
C LYS A 52 13.87 31.09 9.82
N GLU A 53 14.74 30.98 8.82
CA GLU A 53 14.38 31.01 7.42
C GLU A 53 13.46 29.83 7.05
N LEU A 54 13.78 28.62 7.49
CA LEU A 54 12.99 27.41 7.23
C LEU A 54 11.62 27.46 7.91
N HIS A 55 11.55 27.95 9.15
CA HIS A 55 10.28 28.16 9.84
C HIS A 55 9.41 29.18 9.10
N ALA A 56 9.99 30.30 8.65
CA ALA A 56 9.27 31.31 7.87
C ALA A 56 8.78 30.76 6.52
N TYR A 57 9.49 29.78 5.94
CA TYR A 57 9.12 29.16 4.68
C TYR A 57 7.98 28.13 4.81
N GLY A 58 7.76 27.59 6.02
CA GLY A 58 6.67 26.66 6.28
C GLY A 58 7.08 25.33 6.92
N VAL A 59 8.36 25.15 7.26
CA VAL A 59 8.78 24.02 8.08
C VAL A 59 8.24 24.19 9.49
N THR A 60 7.59 23.18 10.03
CA THR A 60 6.90 23.27 11.33
C THR A 60 7.88 23.44 12.47
N ARG A 61 8.95 22.66 12.49
CA ARG A 61 9.97 22.70 13.54
C ARG A 61 11.29 22.11 13.06
N ILE A 62 12.40 22.82 13.32
CA ILE A 62 13.76 22.28 13.24
C ILE A 62 14.30 22.18 14.66
N TYR A 63 14.72 21.00 15.07
CA TYR A 63 15.31 20.75 16.38
C TYR A 63 16.81 20.99 16.36
N ALA A 64 17.25 21.97 17.14
CA ALA A 64 18.65 22.25 17.39
C ALA A 64 19.18 21.38 18.56
N PRO A 65 20.50 21.22 18.74
CA PRO A 65 21.07 20.50 19.87
C PRO A 65 20.59 21.01 21.24
N GLU A 66 20.38 22.32 21.37
CA GLU A 66 19.87 22.96 22.58
C GLU A 66 18.47 22.49 22.96
N ASP A 67 17.62 22.21 21.96
CA ASP A 67 16.27 21.64 22.19
C ASP A 67 16.37 20.26 22.86
N GLY A 68 17.34 19.45 22.45
CA GLY A 68 17.63 18.15 23.08
C GLY A 68 18.04 18.27 24.54
N VAL A 69 18.78 19.33 24.89
CA VAL A 69 19.19 19.61 26.28
C VAL A 69 18.01 20.07 27.12
N HIS A 70 17.16 20.94 26.59
CA HIS A 70 16.05 21.54 27.34
C HIS A 70 14.83 20.64 27.49
N MET A 71 14.42 19.94 26.41
CA MET A 71 13.19 19.14 26.40
C MET A 71 13.46 17.62 26.45
N GLY A 72 14.67 17.20 26.19
CA GLY A 72 15.02 15.79 26.05
C GLY A 72 14.35 15.14 24.83
N LEU A 73 14.71 13.90 24.55
CA LEU A 73 14.16 13.14 23.41
C LEU A 73 12.63 12.97 23.54
N GLN A 74 12.14 12.66 24.73
CA GLN A 74 10.71 12.47 24.98
C GLN A 74 9.92 13.77 24.74
N GLY A 75 10.44 14.91 25.14
CA GLY A 75 9.80 16.21 24.92
C GLY A 75 9.71 16.54 23.42
N MET A 76 10.77 16.31 22.65
CA MET A 76 10.76 16.49 21.21
C MET A 76 9.74 15.56 20.52
N ILE A 77 9.68 14.29 20.91
CA ILE A 77 8.68 13.33 20.36
C ILE A 77 7.25 13.81 20.69
N ASN A 78 7.01 14.24 21.91
CA ASN A 78 5.69 14.73 22.33
C ASN A 78 5.26 15.96 21.51
N GLU A 79 6.18 16.90 21.26
CA GLU A 79 5.90 18.07 20.42
C GLU A 79 5.57 17.67 18.97
N VAL A 80 6.31 16.71 18.38
CA VAL A 80 6.00 16.18 17.04
C VAL A 80 4.60 15.59 17.02
N VAL A 81 4.27 14.73 17.99
CA VAL A 81 2.95 14.09 18.06
C VAL A 81 1.85 15.13 18.21
N GLN A 82 1.99 16.09 19.14
CA GLN A 82 0.99 17.15 19.37
C GLN A 82 0.72 17.99 18.14
N ASN A 83 1.77 18.35 17.37
CA ASN A 83 1.61 19.12 16.14
C ASN A 83 1.01 18.31 14.98
N ALA A 84 1.27 17.00 14.93
CA ALA A 84 0.77 16.11 13.90
C ALA A 84 -0.62 15.54 14.22
N ASP A 85 -1.07 15.59 15.48
CA ASP A 85 -2.36 15.08 15.93
C ASP A 85 -3.47 16.11 15.72
N TYR A 86 -3.89 16.27 14.46
CA TYR A 86 -5.03 17.11 14.10
C TYR A 86 -6.20 16.26 13.59
N SER A 87 -7.43 16.75 13.83
CA SER A 87 -8.65 16.04 13.42
C SER A 87 -8.71 15.81 11.91
N LEU A 88 -9.08 14.61 11.51
CA LEU A 88 -9.31 14.26 10.10
C LEU A 88 -10.73 14.59 9.63
N ASP A 89 -11.57 15.16 10.51
CA ASP A 89 -12.97 15.54 10.27
C ASP A 89 -13.85 14.43 9.64
N GLY A 90 -13.56 13.18 9.99
CA GLY A 90 -14.25 12.01 9.41
C GLY A 90 -15.76 12.01 9.62
N GLU A 91 -16.20 12.48 10.79
CA GLU A 91 -17.63 12.58 11.13
C GLU A 91 -18.37 13.61 10.26
N LYS A 92 -17.66 14.61 9.73
CA LYS A 92 -18.21 15.66 8.87
C LYS A 92 -18.14 15.31 7.38
N ALA A 93 -17.56 14.16 7.02
CA ALA A 93 -17.45 13.76 5.63
C ALA A 93 -18.83 13.43 5.05
N LYS A 94 -19.28 14.22 4.08
CA LYS A 94 -20.56 14.01 3.38
C LYS A 94 -20.35 13.07 2.19
N PRO A 95 -21.16 12.00 2.08
CA PRO A 95 -21.01 11.03 1.01
C PRO A 95 -21.02 11.65 -0.39
N GLU A 96 -21.90 12.59 -0.65
CA GLU A 96 -22.05 13.22 -1.96
C GLU A 96 -20.80 14.00 -2.37
N GLU A 97 -20.21 14.76 -1.43
CA GLU A 97 -18.98 15.54 -1.66
C GLU A 97 -17.78 14.60 -1.88
N VAL A 98 -17.73 13.49 -1.12
CA VAL A 98 -16.67 12.48 -1.26
C VAL A 98 -16.78 11.79 -2.62
N LEU A 99 -17.97 11.31 -3.01
CA LEU A 99 -18.19 10.64 -4.29
C LEU A 99 -17.82 11.56 -5.47
N ALA A 100 -18.25 12.83 -5.44
CA ALA A 100 -17.92 13.80 -6.47
C ALA A 100 -16.40 14.03 -6.59
N ALA A 101 -15.71 14.14 -5.47
CA ALA A 101 -14.24 14.33 -5.47
C ALA A 101 -13.49 13.10 -6.01
N LEU A 102 -13.90 11.88 -5.62
CA LEU A 102 -13.32 10.64 -6.15
C LEU A 102 -13.55 10.53 -7.65
N GLN A 103 -14.76 10.78 -8.14
CA GLN A 103 -15.10 10.77 -9.57
C GLN A 103 -14.35 11.84 -10.38
N ALA A 104 -13.96 12.94 -9.73
CA ALA A 104 -13.09 13.95 -10.32
C ALA A 104 -11.59 13.54 -10.33
N GLY A 105 -11.23 12.38 -9.76
CA GLY A 105 -9.86 11.89 -9.69
C GLY A 105 -8.99 12.59 -8.62
N ASP A 106 -9.60 13.13 -7.58
CA ASP A 106 -8.87 13.76 -6.47
C ASP A 106 -8.15 12.72 -5.61
N LEU A 107 -6.86 12.51 -5.89
CA LEU A 107 -6.03 11.51 -5.19
C LEU A 107 -5.75 11.88 -3.73
N ARG A 108 -5.78 13.18 -3.37
CA ARG A 108 -5.66 13.59 -1.97
C ARG A 108 -6.91 13.23 -1.19
N LYS A 109 -8.08 13.42 -1.81
CA LYS A 109 -9.35 12.99 -1.22
C LYS A 109 -9.41 11.46 -1.11
N LEU A 110 -8.95 10.73 -2.13
CA LEU A 110 -8.85 9.27 -2.08
C LEU A 110 -7.97 8.83 -0.89
N ALA A 111 -6.78 9.38 -0.73
CA ALA A 111 -5.88 9.06 0.38
C ALA A 111 -6.56 9.30 1.73
N ARG A 112 -7.23 10.44 1.90
CA ARG A 112 -7.97 10.78 3.11
C ARG A 112 -9.15 9.83 3.37
N VAL A 113 -9.93 9.51 2.36
CA VAL A 113 -11.06 8.57 2.46
C VAL A 113 -10.59 7.21 2.94
N ILE A 114 -9.50 6.68 2.37
CA ILE A 114 -8.92 5.42 2.80
C ILE A 114 -8.51 5.48 4.28
N THR A 115 -7.85 6.56 4.72
CA THR A 115 -7.50 6.75 6.13
C THR A 115 -8.73 6.74 7.05
N LEU A 116 -9.80 7.42 6.65
CA LEU A 116 -11.04 7.45 7.43
C LEU A 116 -11.71 6.08 7.53
N LEU A 117 -11.71 5.31 6.45
CA LEU A 117 -12.25 3.95 6.39
C LEU A 117 -11.44 3.00 7.27
N GLU A 118 -10.10 3.03 7.17
CA GLU A 118 -9.22 2.22 8.00
C GLU A 118 -9.38 2.50 9.49
N ASN A 119 -9.59 3.76 9.87
CA ASN A 119 -9.78 4.18 11.25
C ASN A 119 -11.22 3.95 11.77
N GLY A 120 -12.15 3.60 10.90
CA GLY A 120 -13.55 3.40 11.26
C GLY A 120 -14.28 4.68 11.69
N VAL A 121 -13.72 5.86 11.38
CA VAL A 121 -14.28 7.17 11.80
C VAL A 121 -15.25 7.79 10.81
N ALA A 122 -15.52 7.13 9.69
CA ALA A 122 -16.48 7.57 8.69
C ALA A 122 -17.39 6.42 8.20
N PRO A 123 -18.14 5.76 9.09
CA PRO A 123 -19.00 4.62 8.73
C PRO A 123 -20.08 4.98 7.70
N GLN A 124 -20.51 6.25 7.66
CA GLN A 124 -21.50 6.75 6.70
C GLN A 124 -21.04 6.72 5.24
N LEU A 125 -19.73 6.55 4.98
CA LEU A 125 -19.20 6.46 3.62
C LEU A 125 -19.29 5.04 3.03
N LYS A 126 -19.36 4.00 3.84
CA LYS A 126 -19.23 2.60 3.40
C LYS A 126 -20.28 2.21 2.37
N GLU A 127 -21.54 2.29 2.72
CA GLU A 127 -22.64 1.90 1.82
C GLU A 127 -22.68 2.76 0.54
N PRO A 128 -22.59 4.10 0.60
CA PRO A 128 -22.53 4.93 -0.60
C PRO A 128 -21.38 4.59 -1.56
N LEU A 129 -20.17 4.31 -1.05
CA LEU A 129 -19.03 3.92 -1.87
C LEU A 129 -19.29 2.57 -2.58
N LEU A 130 -19.72 1.55 -1.84
CA LEU A 130 -20.01 0.23 -2.39
C LEU A 130 -21.11 0.29 -3.45
N LYS A 131 -22.19 1.02 -3.17
CA LYS A 131 -23.31 1.19 -4.11
C LYS A 131 -22.89 1.92 -5.39
N ALA A 132 -22.13 3.00 -5.27
CA ALA A 132 -21.66 3.76 -6.43
C ALA A 132 -20.66 2.96 -7.28
N ALA A 133 -19.80 2.15 -6.66
CA ALA A 133 -18.82 1.33 -7.37
C ALA A 133 -19.42 0.07 -8.01
N ALA A 134 -20.59 -0.40 -7.57
CA ALA A 134 -21.21 -1.64 -8.05
C ALA A 134 -21.48 -1.67 -9.57
N ALA A 135 -21.65 -0.49 -10.18
CA ALA A 135 -21.89 -0.36 -11.62
C ALA A 135 -20.57 -0.29 -12.46
N LEU A 136 -19.43 -0.24 -11.80
CA LEU A 136 -18.14 -0.09 -12.47
C LEU A 136 -17.48 -1.45 -12.73
N THR A 137 -17.04 -1.66 -13.96
CA THR A 137 -16.42 -2.92 -14.42
C THR A 137 -14.87 -2.90 -14.33
N VAL A 138 -14.32 -2.10 -13.41
CA VAL A 138 -12.87 -2.03 -13.20
C VAL A 138 -12.36 -3.36 -12.63
N PRO A 139 -11.43 -4.07 -13.30
CA PRO A 139 -10.93 -5.35 -12.84
C PRO A 139 -10.10 -5.20 -11.56
N VAL A 140 -10.17 -6.22 -10.71
CA VAL A 140 -9.39 -6.33 -9.47
C VAL A 140 -8.55 -7.60 -9.51
N LEU A 141 -7.23 -7.44 -9.50
CA LEU A 141 -6.27 -8.54 -9.43
C LEU A 141 -5.80 -8.73 -7.99
N GLY A 142 -6.01 -9.90 -7.42
CA GLY A 142 -5.46 -10.30 -6.13
C GLY A 142 -4.14 -11.04 -6.28
N ILE A 143 -3.10 -10.60 -5.56
CA ILE A 143 -1.80 -11.28 -5.52
C ILE A 143 -1.54 -11.75 -4.09
N THR A 144 -1.47 -13.06 -3.92
CA THR A 144 -1.20 -13.68 -2.63
C THR A 144 -0.11 -14.75 -2.76
N GLY A 145 0.32 -15.34 -1.66
CA GLY A 145 1.34 -16.40 -1.70
C GLY A 145 2.23 -16.38 -0.48
N THR A 146 3.17 -17.31 -0.42
CA THR A 146 4.03 -17.52 0.75
C THR A 146 4.97 -16.34 1.03
N GLY A 147 5.35 -16.20 2.29
CA GLY A 147 6.38 -15.24 2.70
C GLY A 147 7.71 -15.50 1.96
N GLY A 148 8.35 -14.45 1.47
CA GLY A 148 9.60 -14.57 0.73
C GLY A 148 9.48 -15.11 -0.70
N ALA A 149 8.27 -15.40 -1.21
CA ALA A 149 8.06 -15.85 -2.58
C ALA A 149 8.41 -14.81 -3.65
N GLY A 150 8.52 -13.54 -3.27
CA GLY A 150 8.84 -12.44 -4.18
C GLY A 150 7.61 -11.78 -4.78
N LYS A 151 6.46 -11.81 -4.08
CA LYS A 151 5.20 -11.16 -4.51
C LYS A 151 5.42 -9.70 -4.89
N SER A 152 5.96 -8.89 -3.98
CA SER A 152 6.14 -7.45 -4.19
C SER A 152 7.07 -7.14 -5.37
N SER A 153 8.10 -7.97 -5.60
CA SER A 153 8.95 -7.84 -6.79
C SER A 153 8.21 -8.22 -8.07
N LEU A 154 7.36 -9.24 -8.02
CA LEU A 154 6.51 -9.62 -9.14
C LEU A 154 5.44 -8.56 -9.41
N THR A 155 4.82 -8.03 -8.37
CA THR A 155 3.85 -6.93 -8.46
C THR A 155 4.47 -5.68 -9.10
N ASP A 156 5.67 -5.31 -8.66
CA ASP A 156 6.42 -4.18 -9.25
C ASP A 156 6.70 -4.39 -10.74
N GLU A 157 7.13 -5.59 -11.14
CA GLU A 157 7.35 -5.93 -12.55
C GLU A 157 6.03 -5.98 -13.35
N ILE A 158 4.93 -6.47 -12.78
CA ILE A 158 3.61 -6.45 -13.44
C ILE A 158 3.19 -4.99 -13.70
N VAL A 159 3.28 -4.12 -12.69
CA VAL A 159 2.98 -2.68 -12.86
C VAL A 159 3.89 -2.06 -13.92
N ARG A 160 5.19 -2.39 -13.89
CA ARG A 160 6.14 -1.92 -14.88
C ARG A 160 5.77 -2.37 -16.29
N ARG A 161 5.38 -3.63 -16.49
CA ARG A 161 4.95 -4.17 -17.78
C ARG A 161 3.69 -3.48 -18.29
N PHE A 162 2.66 -3.33 -17.47
CA PHE A 162 1.48 -2.57 -17.85
C PHE A 162 1.83 -1.15 -18.31
N ARG A 163 2.73 -0.47 -17.60
CA ARG A 163 3.19 0.87 -18.00
C ARG A 163 3.88 0.86 -19.37
N LEU A 164 4.79 -0.10 -19.61
CA LEU A 164 5.54 -0.19 -20.85
C LEU A 164 4.66 -0.61 -22.02
N ASP A 165 3.86 -1.65 -21.83
CA ASP A 165 3.06 -2.25 -22.91
C ASP A 165 1.87 -1.36 -23.33
N GLN A 166 1.47 -0.43 -22.44
CA GLN A 166 0.36 0.51 -22.67
C GLN A 166 0.83 1.97 -22.76
N ASP A 167 2.11 2.20 -23.04
CA ASP A 167 2.70 3.55 -23.19
C ASP A 167 2.33 4.51 -22.02
N ASN A 168 2.30 4.00 -20.77
CA ASN A 168 1.87 4.69 -19.57
C ASN A 168 0.43 5.24 -19.60
N ASN A 169 -0.45 4.75 -20.45
CA ASN A 169 -1.84 5.22 -20.54
C ASN A 169 -2.77 4.59 -19.50
N VAL A 170 -2.37 3.45 -18.89
CA VAL A 170 -3.17 2.75 -17.88
C VAL A 170 -2.94 3.35 -16.49
N LYS A 171 -4.04 3.63 -15.79
CA LYS A 171 -4.03 4.07 -14.40
C LYS A 171 -4.22 2.88 -13.47
N ILE A 172 -3.28 2.64 -12.57
CA ILE A 172 -3.29 1.48 -11.67
C ILE A 172 -3.32 1.94 -10.21
N ALA A 173 -4.27 1.41 -9.44
CA ALA A 173 -4.26 1.50 -7.99
C ALA A 173 -3.68 0.22 -7.40
N LEU A 174 -2.61 0.33 -6.65
CA LEU A 174 -1.98 -0.77 -5.90
C LEU A 174 -2.31 -0.64 -4.41
N VAL A 175 -2.96 -1.64 -3.87
CA VAL A 175 -3.30 -1.73 -2.45
C VAL A 175 -2.47 -2.87 -1.85
N SER A 176 -1.49 -2.53 -1.02
CA SER A 176 -0.66 -3.51 -0.30
C SER A 176 -1.18 -3.72 1.11
N ILE A 177 -1.50 -4.95 1.46
CA ILE A 177 -1.97 -5.28 2.81
C ILE A 177 -0.79 -5.74 3.63
N ASP A 178 -0.38 -4.88 4.58
CA ASP A 178 0.74 -5.14 5.47
C ASP A 178 0.28 -5.71 6.83
N PRO A 179 1.04 -6.63 7.41
CA PRO A 179 0.77 -7.06 8.77
C PRO A 179 0.93 -5.89 9.74
N SER A 180 -0.02 -5.71 10.61
CA SER A 180 0.09 -4.71 11.66
C SER A 180 1.20 -5.04 12.64
N ARG A 181 2.01 -4.05 13.01
CA ARG A 181 2.93 -4.19 14.13
C ARG A 181 2.13 -4.31 15.42
N LYS A 182 2.33 -5.39 16.17
CA LYS A 182 1.62 -5.64 17.45
C LYS A 182 1.70 -4.47 18.45
N ARG A 183 2.77 -3.66 18.41
CA ARG A 183 2.95 -2.52 19.35
C ARG A 183 2.35 -1.21 18.87
N THR A 184 2.21 -0.99 17.58
CA THR A 184 1.83 0.32 17.00
C THR A 184 0.57 0.28 16.15
N GLY A 185 0.11 -0.91 15.73
CA GLY A 185 -1.08 -1.08 14.88
C GLY A 185 -0.97 -0.55 13.45
N GLY A 186 0.19 0.01 13.06
CA GLY A 186 0.40 0.59 11.73
C GLY A 186 0.98 -0.39 10.71
N ALA A 187 0.83 -0.09 9.44
CA ALA A 187 1.45 -0.78 8.32
C ALA A 187 2.99 -0.61 8.33
N LEU A 188 3.71 -1.59 7.77
CA LEU A 188 5.18 -1.55 7.74
C LEU A 188 5.75 -0.65 6.64
N LEU A 189 5.00 -0.38 5.57
CA LEU A 189 5.38 0.39 4.38
C LEU A 189 6.65 -0.14 3.67
N GLY A 190 7.08 -1.36 4.01
CA GLY A 190 8.32 -1.94 3.48
C GLY A 190 8.29 -2.23 1.99
N ASP A 191 7.12 -2.56 1.46
CA ASP A 191 6.94 -2.86 0.04
C ASP A 191 7.02 -1.59 -0.79
N ARG A 192 6.45 -0.48 -0.31
CA ARG A 192 6.54 0.82 -0.99
C ARG A 192 7.98 1.29 -1.24
N ILE A 193 8.88 1.06 -0.28
CA ILE A 193 10.30 1.46 -0.40
C ILE A 193 11.03 0.64 -1.48
N ARG A 194 10.58 -0.58 -1.75
CA ARG A 194 11.24 -1.52 -2.67
C ARG A 194 10.71 -1.46 -4.09
N MET A 195 9.50 -0.94 -4.28
CA MET A 195 8.88 -0.85 -5.60
C MET A 195 9.34 0.41 -6.34
N ASN A 196 9.78 0.24 -7.57
CA ASN A 196 10.28 1.33 -8.43
C ASN A 196 9.24 1.75 -9.48
N ALA A 197 8.38 0.83 -9.91
CA ALA A 197 7.39 1.10 -10.95
C ALA A 197 6.26 2.04 -10.50
N ILE A 198 6.13 2.26 -9.20
CA ILE A 198 5.07 3.10 -8.61
C ILE A 198 5.33 4.62 -8.74
N GLU A 199 6.55 5.03 -9.09
CA GLU A 199 6.91 6.44 -9.28
C GLU A 199 6.41 6.96 -10.64
N HIS A 200 5.10 7.08 -10.77
CA HIS A 200 4.47 7.63 -11.98
C HIS A 200 3.11 8.24 -11.64
N PRO A 201 2.69 9.35 -12.29
CA PRO A 201 1.40 9.99 -12.02
C PRO A 201 0.16 9.08 -12.15
N ASN A 202 0.23 8.09 -13.03
CA ASN A 202 -0.86 7.14 -13.26
C ASN A 202 -0.83 5.94 -12.29
N ILE A 203 0.11 5.89 -11.36
CA ILE A 203 0.19 4.83 -10.35
C ILE A 203 -0.09 5.42 -8.98
N TYR A 204 -1.11 4.90 -8.33
CA TYR A 204 -1.43 5.19 -6.94
C TYR A 204 -1.10 3.95 -6.10
N MET A 205 -0.41 4.13 -5.00
CA MET A 205 -0.16 3.04 -4.05
C MET A 205 -0.62 3.43 -2.66
N ARG A 206 -1.25 2.49 -1.97
CA ARG A 206 -1.65 2.64 -0.58
C ARG A 206 -1.38 1.36 0.20
N SER A 207 -0.77 1.49 1.38
CA SER A 207 -0.60 0.39 2.32
C SER A 207 -1.75 0.38 3.33
N LEU A 208 -2.34 -0.79 3.55
CA LEU A 208 -3.39 -1.02 4.56
C LEU A 208 -2.85 -1.93 5.66
N ALA A 209 -3.17 -1.61 6.90
CA ALA A 209 -2.84 -2.47 8.03
C ALA A 209 -3.95 -3.49 8.32
N THR A 210 -3.59 -4.71 8.73
CA THR A 210 -4.58 -5.74 9.13
C THR A 210 -5.26 -5.45 10.48
N ARG A 211 -4.66 -4.61 11.34
CA ARG A 211 -5.18 -4.09 12.63
C ARG A 211 -5.79 -5.15 13.54
N ASP A 212 -5.04 -6.20 13.85
CA ASP A 212 -5.40 -7.26 14.82
C ASP A 212 -6.77 -7.94 14.60
N THR A 213 -7.28 -7.93 13.38
CA THR A 213 -8.55 -8.60 13.04
C THR A 213 -8.45 -10.12 13.07
N GLY A 214 -7.26 -10.68 13.28
CA GLY A 214 -6.99 -12.11 13.12
C GLY A 214 -7.06 -12.59 11.67
N SER A 215 -7.32 -11.67 10.73
CA SER A 215 -7.39 -11.90 9.28
C SER A 215 -6.14 -11.33 8.59
N GLU A 216 -5.77 -11.93 7.47
CA GLU A 216 -4.74 -11.40 6.57
C GLU A 216 -5.26 -10.23 5.72
N ILE A 217 -6.55 -9.93 5.80
CA ILE A 217 -7.22 -8.91 5.02
C ILE A 217 -7.68 -7.77 5.94
N SER A 218 -7.48 -6.52 5.51
CA SER A 218 -8.01 -5.35 6.19
C SER A 218 -9.55 -5.33 6.09
N ALA A 219 -10.23 -5.05 7.20
CA ALA A 219 -11.70 -4.93 7.23
C ALA A 219 -12.24 -3.82 6.33
N ALA A 220 -11.41 -2.84 5.96
CA ALA A 220 -11.77 -1.73 5.07
C ALA A 220 -11.54 -2.04 3.57
N LEU A 221 -11.02 -3.24 3.23
CA LEU A 221 -10.62 -3.56 1.86
C LEU A 221 -11.75 -3.39 0.83
N PRO A 222 -13.00 -3.85 1.07
CA PRO A 222 -14.08 -3.69 0.09
C PRO A 222 -14.33 -2.23 -0.27
N GLU A 223 -14.41 -1.36 0.73
CA GLU A 223 -14.67 0.06 0.56
C GLU A 223 -13.48 0.79 -0.06
N VAL A 224 -12.25 0.34 0.23
CA VAL A 224 -11.02 0.86 -0.39
C VAL A 224 -10.97 0.51 -1.88
N ILE A 225 -11.29 -0.72 -2.26
CA ILE A 225 -11.43 -1.12 -3.67
C ILE A 225 -12.48 -0.26 -4.37
N ALA A 226 -13.65 -0.07 -3.73
CA ALA A 226 -14.72 0.77 -4.25
C ALA A 226 -14.25 2.22 -4.48
N ALA A 227 -13.54 2.81 -3.51
CA ALA A 227 -12.99 4.16 -3.63
C ALA A 227 -11.96 4.27 -4.77
N CYS A 228 -11.10 3.27 -4.96
CA CYS A 228 -10.17 3.20 -6.07
C CYS A 228 -10.91 3.12 -7.43
N LYS A 229 -11.90 2.24 -7.56
CA LYS A 229 -12.72 2.15 -8.77
C LYS A 229 -13.38 3.48 -9.13
N LEU A 230 -13.94 4.18 -8.14
CA LEU A 230 -14.58 5.48 -8.31
C LEU A 230 -13.60 6.59 -8.70
N SER A 231 -12.31 6.46 -8.34
CA SER A 231 -11.28 7.45 -8.67
C SER A 231 -10.72 7.34 -10.09
N GLY A 232 -11.33 6.51 -10.95
CA GLY A 232 -11.02 6.42 -12.37
C GLY A 232 -9.73 5.66 -12.67
N PHE A 233 -9.38 4.66 -11.85
CA PHE A 233 -8.35 3.68 -12.17
C PHE A 233 -8.88 2.61 -13.12
N ASP A 234 -8.02 2.15 -14.03
CA ASP A 234 -8.35 1.12 -15.01
C ASP A 234 -8.13 -0.29 -14.46
N LEU A 235 -7.29 -0.42 -13.42
CA LEU A 235 -6.97 -1.68 -12.75
C LEU A 235 -6.71 -1.42 -11.26
N VAL A 236 -7.26 -2.27 -10.41
CA VAL A 236 -6.91 -2.34 -8.99
C VAL A 236 -6.12 -3.61 -8.73
N ILE A 237 -4.93 -3.50 -8.14
CA ILE A 237 -4.13 -4.65 -7.70
C ILE A 237 -4.14 -4.67 -6.18
N VAL A 238 -4.47 -5.82 -5.59
CA VAL A 238 -4.43 -6.02 -4.14
C VAL A 238 -3.37 -7.08 -3.83
N GLU A 239 -2.34 -6.70 -3.10
CA GLU A 239 -1.28 -7.62 -2.66
C GLU A 239 -1.41 -7.92 -1.17
N THR A 240 -1.38 -9.22 -0.79
CA THR A 240 -1.40 -9.62 0.62
C THR A 240 0.01 -9.82 1.19
N SER A 241 0.14 -9.72 2.52
CA SER A 241 1.42 -9.82 3.22
C SER A 241 2.15 -11.18 3.12
N GLY A 242 1.40 -12.24 2.84
CA GLY A 242 1.96 -13.60 2.74
C GLY A 242 2.37 -14.20 4.09
N ILE A 243 1.66 -13.82 5.16
CA ILE A 243 1.81 -14.41 6.49
C ILE A 243 0.90 -15.62 6.58
N GLY A 244 1.09 -16.65 6.04
CA GLY A 244 0.25 -17.85 6.08
C GLY A 244 0.52 -18.74 4.87
N GLN A 245 0.19 -20.00 4.98
CA GLN A 245 0.30 -20.93 3.87
C GLN A 245 -0.97 -20.83 3.02
N GLY A 246 -1.06 -19.80 2.14
CA GLY A 246 -2.06 -19.78 1.08
C GLY A 246 -3.49 -19.46 1.53
N ASN A 247 -3.66 -18.46 2.40
CA ASN A 247 -4.99 -18.04 2.81
C ASN A 247 -5.82 -17.51 1.62
N ALA A 248 -6.95 -18.12 1.35
CA ALA A 248 -7.90 -17.78 0.30
C ALA A 248 -8.78 -16.55 0.65
N ALA A 249 -8.52 -15.85 1.75
CA ALA A 249 -9.35 -14.75 2.25
C ALA A 249 -9.46 -13.57 1.27
N ILE A 250 -8.56 -13.45 0.30
CA ILE A 250 -8.63 -12.40 -0.73
C ILE A 250 -9.65 -12.71 -1.84
N VAL A 251 -9.91 -13.98 -2.11
CA VAL A 251 -10.70 -14.44 -3.25
C VAL A 251 -12.08 -13.76 -3.37
N PRO A 252 -12.85 -13.54 -2.29
CA PRO A 252 -14.15 -12.88 -2.38
C PRO A 252 -14.11 -11.41 -2.81
N TYR A 253 -12.94 -10.79 -2.84
CA TYR A 253 -12.78 -9.35 -3.09
C TYR A 253 -12.16 -9.01 -4.45
N VAL A 254 -11.77 -10.03 -5.22
CA VAL A 254 -11.03 -9.85 -6.48
C VAL A 254 -11.72 -10.59 -7.63
N ASP A 255 -11.50 -10.10 -8.85
CA ASP A 255 -12.05 -10.72 -10.06
C ASP A 255 -11.13 -11.85 -10.57
N LEU A 256 -9.81 -11.69 -10.35
CA LEU A 256 -8.79 -12.69 -10.67
C LEU A 256 -7.79 -12.80 -9.52
N SER A 257 -7.33 -14.00 -9.26
CA SER A 257 -6.38 -14.29 -8.19
C SER A 257 -5.12 -14.97 -8.72
N LEU A 258 -3.96 -14.42 -8.33
CA LEU A 258 -2.63 -14.94 -8.62
C LEU A 258 -1.98 -15.43 -7.33
N TYR A 259 -1.72 -16.73 -7.24
CA TYR A 259 -0.95 -17.32 -6.15
C TYR A 259 0.52 -17.42 -6.51
N VAL A 260 1.40 -16.83 -5.71
CA VAL A 260 2.86 -16.82 -5.94
C VAL A 260 3.54 -17.70 -4.91
N MET A 261 4.28 -18.70 -5.39
CA MET A 261 5.03 -19.63 -4.55
C MET A 261 6.46 -19.80 -5.08
N THR A 262 7.29 -20.51 -4.31
CA THR A 262 8.64 -20.91 -4.75
C THR A 262 8.74 -22.44 -4.79
N PRO A 263 9.75 -23.00 -5.50
CA PRO A 263 9.92 -24.44 -5.63
C PRO A 263 9.95 -25.22 -4.31
N GLU A 264 10.43 -24.58 -3.24
CA GLU A 264 10.53 -25.21 -1.91
C GLU A 264 9.16 -25.62 -1.32
N PHE A 265 8.09 -24.96 -1.76
CA PHE A 265 6.72 -25.29 -1.35
C PHE A 265 5.98 -26.21 -2.32
N GLY A 266 6.63 -26.65 -3.40
CA GLY A 266 6.06 -27.45 -4.47
C GLY A 266 5.99 -28.96 -4.19
N ALA A 267 6.45 -29.45 -3.03
CA ALA A 267 6.34 -30.86 -2.70
C ALA A 267 4.88 -31.26 -2.48
N ALA A 268 4.44 -32.39 -3.02
CA ALA A 268 3.05 -32.87 -2.99
C ALA A 268 2.40 -32.81 -1.60
N SER A 269 3.12 -33.20 -0.53
CA SER A 269 2.62 -33.13 0.84
C SER A 269 2.47 -31.70 1.41
N GLN A 270 3.09 -30.67 0.77
CA GLN A 270 2.91 -29.28 1.12
C GLN A 270 1.77 -28.64 0.32
N LEU A 271 1.60 -29.06 -0.95
CA LEU A 271 0.55 -28.53 -1.83
C LEU A 271 -0.86 -28.81 -1.29
N GLU A 272 -1.08 -29.97 -0.66
CA GLU A 272 -2.35 -30.31 -0.03
C GLU A 272 -2.76 -29.39 1.13
N LYS A 273 -1.82 -28.60 1.67
CA LYS A 273 -2.05 -27.64 2.76
C LYS A 273 -2.25 -26.20 2.26
N ILE A 274 -2.24 -25.99 0.96
CA ILE A 274 -2.33 -24.68 0.35
C ILE A 274 -3.76 -24.50 -0.19
N ASP A 275 -4.64 -23.94 0.65
CA ASP A 275 -6.04 -23.68 0.29
C ASP A 275 -6.18 -22.86 -0.99
N MET A 276 -5.22 -21.93 -1.26
CA MET A 276 -5.25 -21.08 -2.45
C MET A 276 -5.17 -21.86 -3.77
N LEU A 277 -4.62 -23.08 -3.79
CA LEU A 277 -4.59 -23.89 -5.02
C LEU A 277 -5.99 -24.37 -5.46
N ASP A 278 -6.97 -24.34 -4.55
CA ASP A 278 -8.36 -24.66 -4.87
C ASP A 278 -9.07 -23.49 -5.55
N PHE A 279 -8.63 -22.27 -5.29
CA PHE A 279 -9.32 -21.05 -5.67
C PHE A 279 -8.56 -20.18 -6.67
N ALA A 280 -7.22 -20.25 -6.72
CA ALA A 280 -6.42 -19.38 -7.58
C ALA A 280 -6.73 -19.60 -9.07
N ASP A 281 -6.90 -18.50 -9.80
CA ASP A 281 -7.04 -18.53 -11.25
C ASP A 281 -5.68 -18.81 -11.90
N PHE A 282 -4.61 -18.25 -11.32
CA PHE A 282 -3.25 -18.44 -11.78
C PHE A 282 -2.32 -18.80 -10.64
N VAL A 283 -1.35 -19.68 -10.92
CA VAL A 283 -0.27 -20.04 -10.00
C VAL A 283 1.07 -19.71 -10.64
N ALA A 284 1.86 -18.87 -9.97
CA ALA A 284 3.22 -18.54 -10.39
C ALA A 284 4.26 -19.21 -9.49
N ILE A 285 5.09 -20.05 -10.06
CA ILE A 285 6.27 -20.61 -9.39
C ILE A 285 7.44 -19.68 -9.65
N ASN A 286 7.67 -18.77 -8.72
CA ASN A 286 8.74 -17.79 -8.81
C ASN A 286 10.08 -18.40 -8.42
N LYS A 287 11.21 -17.74 -8.79
CA LYS A 287 12.58 -18.24 -8.58
C LYS A 287 12.79 -19.61 -9.21
N PHE A 288 12.31 -19.75 -10.44
CA PHE A 288 12.32 -20.99 -11.20
C PHE A 288 13.73 -21.50 -11.58
N ASP A 289 14.74 -20.65 -11.40
CA ASP A 289 16.17 -20.98 -11.48
C ASP A 289 16.66 -21.91 -10.35
N ARG A 290 15.87 -22.08 -9.29
CA ARG A 290 16.24 -22.92 -8.16
C ARG A 290 16.02 -24.41 -8.45
N LYS A 291 16.85 -25.23 -7.79
CA LYS A 291 16.75 -26.69 -7.85
C LYS A 291 15.36 -27.15 -7.42
N GLY A 292 14.78 -28.08 -8.18
CA GLY A 292 13.46 -28.66 -7.91
C GLY A 292 12.29 -27.88 -8.53
N ALA A 293 12.55 -26.86 -9.32
CA ALA A 293 11.49 -26.05 -9.95
C ALA A 293 10.61 -26.86 -10.93
N GLU A 294 11.22 -27.70 -11.76
CA GLU A 294 10.50 -28.59 -12.69
C GLU A 294 9.64 -29.63 -11.95
N ASP A 295 10.14 -30.17 -10.83
CA ASP A 295 9.37 -31.09 -10.01
C ASP A 295 8.17 -30.38 -9.36
N ALA A 296 8.40 -29.15 -8.85
CA ALA A 296 7.35 -28.32 -8.28
C ALA A 296 6.27 -28.00 -9.33
N LEU A 297 6.66 -27.62 -10.55
CA LEU A 297 5.73 -27.36 -11.65
C LEU A 297 4.86 -28.58 -11.96
N ARG A 298 5.50 -29.74 -12.11
CA ARG A 298 4.78 -31.01 -12.34
C ARG A 298 3.77 -31.32 -11.24
N ASP A 299 4.17 -31.15 -9.99
CA ASP A 299 3.33 -31.50 -8.84
C ASP A 299 2.21 -30.46 -8.62
N VAL A 300 2.46 -29.17 -8.86
CA VAL A 300 1.43 -28.11 -8.87
C VAL A 300 0.39 -28.39 -9.96
N ARG A 301 0.81 -28.72 -11.20
CA ARG A 301 -0.11 -29.07 -12.30
C ARG A 301 -1.01 -30.24 -11.93
N LYS A 302 -0.44 -31.29 -11.32
CA LYS A 302 -1.21 -32.44 -10.84
C LYS A 302 -2.21 -32.08 -9.74
N GLN A 303 -1.80 -31.24 -8.80
CA GLN A 303 -2.68 -30.78 -7.75
C GLN A 303 -3.81 -29.91 -8.30
N TYR A 304 -3.50 -28.97 -9.20
CA TYR A 304 -4.49 -28.13 -9.88
C TYR A 304 -5.50 -28.99 -10.67
N GLN A 305 -4.99 -30.00 -11.42
CA GLN A 305 -5.84 -30.94 -12.15
C GLN A 305 -6.84 -31.66 -11.22
N ARG A 306 -6.37 -32.14 -10.06
CA ARG A 306 -7.23 -32.80 -9.08
C ARG A 306 -8.30 -31.86 -8.50
N ASN A 307 -7.87 -30.66 -8.08
CA ASN A 307 -8.74 -29.68 -7.42
C ASN A 307 -9.84 -29.17 -8.34
N ARG A 308 -9.56 -29.11 -9.65
CA ARG A 308 -10.50 -28.66 -10.68
C ARG A 308 -11.22 -29.83 -11.42
N GLU A 309 -10.99 -31.06 -11.02
CA GLU A 309 -11.56 -32.28 -11.65
C GLU A 309 -11.29 -32.39 -13.15
N LEU A 310 -10.17 -31.81 -13.62
CA LEU A 310 -9.79 -31.76 -15.04
C LEU A 310 -9.07 -33.02 -15.51
N PHE A 311 -9.58 -34.21 -15.16
CA PHE A 311 -8.93 -35.51 -15.40
C PHE A 311 -8.73 -35.87 -16.88
N THR A 312 -9.43 -35.20 -17.80
CA THR A 312 -9.31 -35.39 -19.26
C THR A 312 -8.32 -34.47 -19.92
N THR A 313 -7.87 -33.40 -19.24
CA THR A 313 -6.92 -32.41 -19.77
C THR A 313 -5.50 -32.89 -19.50
N GLN A 314 -4.61 -32.78 -20.49
CA GLN A 314 -3.20 -33.13 -20.29
C GLN A 314 -2.53 -32.11 -19.37
N THR A 315 -1.67 -32.56 -18.47
CA THR A 315 -0.99 -31.68 -17.50
C THR A 315 -0.09 -30.63 -18.14
N ASP A 316 0.36 -30.83 -19.38
CA ASP A 316 1.20 -29.88 -20.13
C ASP A 316 0.41 -28.73 -20.75
N GLU A 317 -0.92 -28.86 -20.79
CA GLU A 317 -1.85 -27.82 -21.29
C GLU A 317 -2.40 -26.90 -20.17
N MET A 318 -1.92 -27.10 -18.92
CA MET A 318 -2.37 -26.35 -17.73
C MET A 318 -1.39 -25.27 -17.31
#